data_ba16a0c086055897e689b6b35d3facfa
#
_entry.id   ba16a0c086055897e689b6b35d3facfa
#
_cell.length_a   1.000
_cell.length_b   1.000
_cell.length_c   1.000
_cell.angle_alpha   90.00
_cell.angle_beta   90.00
_cell.angle_gamma   90.00
#
_symmetry.space_group_name_H-M   'P 1'
#
loop_
_entity.id
_entity.type
_entity.pdbx_description
1 polymer ?
#
loop_
_entity_poly.entity_id
_entity_poly.type
_entity_poly.pdbx_seq_one_letter_code
_entity_poly.pdbx_strand_id
1 'polypeptide(L)'
;MHSAMEDIAMQFTQKTGISVQVSSASSGVLTAQIRQGAPFDVFLSANMAYPKALYQQGFTDGRPKTYAYGSLILWSVGDIDTSAGLAALTQSNVKNFAIANPETAPYGIAAIQALEGSGLMSEIKNKMVVGESVGQVNQYVSSGTVQVGLTSTAVLFSSTLGSKGVSHKIDNDLYEPIEQGIVILKMGLNKNPEASKLFQNFMFSPETGAVLIEYGFSLPRDSL
;
A
#
# COMPACT_ATOMS: atom_id res chain seq x y z
N MET A 1 -3.74 -0.02 -3.67
CA MET A 1 -3.38 -1.46 -3.83
C MET A 1 -4.60 -2.37 -3.96
N HIS A 2 -5.68 -2.24 -3.17
CA HIS A 2 -6.84 -3.14 -3.25
C HIS A 2 -7.39 -3.24 -4.69
N SER A 3 -7.76 -2.13 -5.32
CA SER A 3 -8.28 -2.13 -6.70
C SER A 3 -7.29 -2.71 -7.72
N ALA A 4 -6.00 -2.38 -7.61
CA ALA A 4 -4.99 -3.00 -8.47
C ALA A 4 -4.94 -4.53 -8.32
N MET A 5 -5.08 -5.03 -7.07
CA MET A 5 -5.10 -6.48 -6.83
C MET A 5 -6.39 -7.13 -7.33
N GLU A 6 -7.53 -6.44 -7.29
CA GLU A 6 -8.78 -6.94 -7.87
C GLU A 6 -8.65 -7.08 -9.39
N ASP A 7 -8.07 -6.10 -10.08
CA ASP A 7 -7.84 -6.15 -11.53
C ASP A 7 -6.85 -7.26 -11.90
N ILE A 8 -5.75 -7.39 -11.15
CA ILE A 8 -4.77 -8.46 -11.35
C ILE A 8 -5.42 -9.84 -11.11
N ALA A 9 -6.21 -9.99 -10.05
CA ALA A 9 -6.93 -11.23 -9.74
C ALA A 9 -7.94 -11.59 -10.84
N MET A 10 -8.65 -10.61 -11.39
CA MET A 10 -9.57 -10.81 -12.50
C MET A 10 -8.83 -11.27 -13.76
N GLN A 11 -7.72 -10.62 -14.15
CA GLN A 11 -6.90 -11.02 -15.30
C GLN A 11 -6.30 -12.40 -15.11
N PHE A 12 -5.81 -12.73 -13.91
CA PHE A 12 -5.31 -14.06 -13.59
C PHE A 12 -6.40 -15.13 -13.75
N THR A 13 -7.60 -14.85 -13.22
CA THR A 13 -8.74 -15.78 -13.34
C THR A 13 -9.15 -15.98 -14.79
N GLN A 14 -9.19 -14.93 -15.60
CA GLN A 14 -9.50 -15.03 -17.05
C GLN A 14 -8.47 -15.88 -17.79
N LYS A 15 -7.18 -15.74 -17.44
CA LYS A 15 -6.08 -16.44 -18.10
C LYS A 15 -5.95 -17.92 -17.71
N THR A 16 -6.26 -18.25 -16.45
CA THR A 16 -5.96 -19.57 -15.87
C THR A 16 -7.19 -20.38 -15.49
N GLY A 17 -8.36 -19.76 -15.39
CA GLY A 17 -9.57 -20.37 -14.82
C GLY A 17 -9.54 -20.51 -13.29
N ILE A 18 -8.46 -20.08 -12.61
CA ILE A 18 -8.30 -20.17 -11.15
C ILE A 18 -8.82 -18.89 -10.52
N SER A 19 -9.82 -18.98 -9.65
CA SER A 19 -10.35 -17.84 -8.93
C SER A 19 -9.41 -17.39 -7.81
N VAL A 20 -9.30 -16.08 -7.61
CA VAL A 20 -8.51 -15.46 -6.54
C VAL A 20 -9.43 -14.63 -5.65
N GLN A 21 -9.35 -14.87 -4.35
CA GLN A 21 -10.03 -14.06 -3.35
C GLN A 21 -9.01 -13.09 -2.71
N VAL A 22 -9.28 -11.79 -2.80
CA VAL A 22 -8.41 -10.75 -2.24
C VAL A 22 -8.91 -10.34 -0.85
N SER A 23 -8.02 -10.44 0.14
CA SER A 23 -8.24 -9.91 1.49
C SER A 23 -7.30 -8.73 1.74
N SER A 24 -7.81 -7.60 2.20
CA SER A 24 -7.04 -6.38 2.38
C SER A 24 -7.09 -5.85 3.80
N ALA A 25 -5.90 -5.62 4.38
CA ALA A 25 -5.69 -4.91 5.63
C ALA A 25 -4.27 -4.31 5.63
N SER A 26 -3.84 -3.66 6.72
CA SER A 26 -2.43 -3.25 6.84
C SER A 26 -1.52 -4.48 6.87
N SER A 27 -0.27 -4.33 6.38
CA SER A 27 0.67 -5.45 6.27
C SER A 27 0.96 -6.12 7.62
N GLY A 28 1.01 -5.34 8.70
CA GLY A 28 1.19 -5.86 10.06
C GLY A 28 0.00 -6.68 10.54
N VAL A 29 -1.23 -6.23 10.27
CA VAL A 29 -2.46 -6.96 10.61
C VAL A 29 -2.52 -8.28 9.87
N LEU A 30 -2.28 -8.30 8.56
CA LEU A 30 -2.23 -9.55 7.78
C LEU A 30 -1.12 -10.48 8.29
N THR A 31 0.05 -9.94 8.65
CA THR A 31 1.14 -10.74 9.24
C THR A 31 0.73 -11.40 10.56
N ALA A 32 0.01 -10.68 11.43
CA ALA A 32 -0.52 -11.24 12.67
C ALA A 32 -1.54 -12.36 12.41
N GLN A 33 -2.43 -12.17 11.45
CA GLN A 33 -3.40 -13.19 11.02
C GLN A 33 -2.70 -14.45 10.47
N ILE A 34 -1.65 -14.28 9.64
CA ILE A 34 -0.85 -15.42 9.13
C ILE A 34 -0.21 -16.20 10.27
N ARG A 35 0.37 -15.52 11.26
CA ARG A 35 0.93 -16.16 12.46
C ARG A 35 -0.11 -16.94 13.28
N GLN A 36 -1.37 -16.48 13.25
CA GLN A 36 -2.51 -17.14 13.90
C GLN A 36 -3.13 -18.26 13.05
N GLY A 37 -2.56 -18.55 11.87
CA GLY A 37 -3.01 -19.65 11.02
C GLY A 37 -4.12 -19.27 10.02
N ALA A 38 -4.28 -17.98 9.70
CA ALA A 38 -5.21 -17.57 8.63
C ALA A 38 -4.88 -18.28 7.32
N PRO A 39 -5.89 -18.79 6.58
CA PRO A 39 -5.71 -19.67 5.44
C PRO A 39 -5.39 -18.91 4.15
N PHE A 40 -4.36 -18.06 4.18
CA PHE A 40 -3.88 -17.36 3.01
C PHE A 40 -2.86 -18.19 2.24
N ASP A 41 -2.91 -18.12 0.91
CA ASP A 41 -2.00 -18.83 0.01
C ASP A 41 -0.75 -18.00 -0.32
N VAL A 42 -0.96 -16.72 -0.61
CA VAL A 42 0.09 -15.76 -0.99
C VAL A 42 -0.07 -14.49 -0.17
N PHE A 43 1.04 -13.94 0.29
CA PHE A 43 1.07 -12.68 1.02
C PHE A 43 1.78 -11.59 0.21
N LEU A 44 1.08 -10.49 -0.02
CA LEU A 44 1.62 -9.26 -0.58
C LEU A 44 1.67 -8.20 0.52
N SER A 45 2.83 -7.58 0.67
CA SER A 45 3.10 -6.58 1.71
C SER A 45 3.55 -5.27 1.11
N ALA A 46 3.16 -4.17 1.71
CA ALA A 46 3.62 -2.83 1.32
C ALA A 46 5.05 -2.51 1.83
N ASN A 47 5.76 -3.46 2.45
CA ASN A 47 7.21 -3.41 2.66
C ASN A 47 7.80 -4.82 2.72
N MET A 48 9.13 -4.89 2.68
CA MET A 48 9.87 -6.16 2.75
C MET A 48 10.09 -6.68 4.19
N ALA A 49 9.88 -5.86 5.21
CA ALA A 49 10.15 -6.27 6.60
C ALA A 49 9.23 -7.42 7.05
N TYR A 50 7.92 -7.31 6.76
CA TYR A 50 6.94 -8.33 7.15
C TYR A 50 7.15 -9.68 6.44
N PRO A 51 7.27 -9.75 5.09
CA PRO A 51 7.53 -11.03 4.45
C PRO A 51 8.89 -11.62 4.80
N LYS A 52 9.94 -10.82 5.02
CA LYS A 52 11.23 -11.29 5.55
C LYS A 52 11.10 -11.90 6.94
N ALA A 53 10.33 -11.27 7.84
CA ALA A 53 10.07 -11.81 9.18
C ALA A 53 9.30 -13.14 9.12
N LEU A 54 8.28 -13.26 8.28
CA LEU A 54 7.55 -14.52 8.08
C LEU A 54 8.47 -15.62 7.51
N TYR A 55 9.36 -15.27 6.59
CA TYR A 55 10.35 -16.21 6.06
C TYR A 55 11.30 -16.73 7.16
N GLN A 56 11.85 -15.83 7.97
CA GLN A 56 12.73 -16.20 9.10
C GLN A 56 12.03 -17.08 10.12
N GLN A 57 10.73 -16.89 10.31
CA GLN A 57 9.89 -17.68 11.23
C GLN A 57 9.37 -18.99 10.61
N GLY A 58 9.69 -19.26 9.36
CA GLY A 58 9.33 -20.50 8.70
C GLY A 58 7.88 -20.60 8.21
N PHE A 59 7.16 -19.48 8.05
CA PHE A 59 5.78 -19.46 7.53
C PHE A 59 5.70 -19.49 6.00
N THR A 60 6.80 -19.31 5.29
CA THR A 60 6.80 -19.14 3.83
C THR A 60 7.56 -20.24 3.12
N ASP A 61 7.29 -20.38 1.82
CA ASP A 61 8.11 -21.15 0.87
C ASP A 61 9.01 -20.20 0.09
N GLY A 62 10.31 -20.33 0.33
CA GLY A 62 11.31 -19.49 -0.31
C GLY A 62 11.36 -18.05 0.24
N ARG A 63 12.29 -17.29 -0.32
CA ARG A 63 12.53 -15.90 0.06
C ARG A 63 11.50 -14.97 -0.57
N PRO A 64 11.10 -13.90 0.13
CA PRO A 64 10.25 -12.88 -0.48
C PRO A 64 10.94 -12.17 -1.64
N LYS A 65 10.15 -11.77 -2.62
CA LYS A 65 10.60 -11.05 -3.82
C LYS A 65 9.94 -9.68 -3.87
N THR A 66 10.68 -8.67 -4.34
CA THR A 66 10.12 -7.34 -4.60
C THR A 66 9.39 -7.37 -5.93
N TYR A 67 8.12 -6.94 -5.95
CA TYR A 67 7.33 -6.89 -7.19
C TYR A 67 7.03 -5.46 -7.67
N ALA A 68 7.09 -4.46 -6.77
CA ALA A 68 6.86 -3.06 -7.10
C ALA A 68 7.42 -2.12 -6.04
N TYR A 69 7.44 -0.83 -6.34
CA TYR A 69 7.68 0.26 -5.38
C TYR A 69 6.48 1.19 -5.35
N GLY A 70 6.03 1.54 -4.16
CA GLY A 70 4.96 2.51 -3.93
C GLY A 70 5.48 3.93 -3.77
N SER A 71 4.59 4.91 -3.91
CA SER A 71 4.88 6.31 -3.64
C SER A 71 3.88 6.90 -2.66
N LEU A 72 4.37 7.75 -1.76
CA LEU A 72 3.57 8.53 -0.81
C LEU A 72 3.09 9.81 -1.48
N ILE A 73 1.82 10.13 -1.30
CA ILE A 73 1.22 11.40 -1.74
C ILE A 73 0.47 12.08 -0.61
N LEU A 74 0.39 13.39 -0.70
CA LEU A 74 -0.62 14.19 -0.02
C LEU A 74 -1.86 14.22 -0.92
N TRP A 75 -3.06 13.95 -0.39
CA TRP A 75 -4.31 13.92 -1.14
C TRP A 75 -5.44 14.59 -0.38
N SER A 76 -6.23 15.40 -1.09
CA SER A 76 -7.43 16.07 -0.57
C SER A 76 -8.55 16.05 -1.58
N VAL A 77 -9.79 15.92 -1.13
CA VAL A 77 -11.01 16.09 -1.97
C VAL A 77 -11.71 17.44 -1.73
N GLY A 78 -11.20 18.25 -0.82
CA GLY A 78 -11.72 19.59 -0.50
C GLY A 78 -10.87 20.70 -1.10
N ASP A 79 -11.17 21.94 -0.69
CA ASP A 79 -10.49 23.17 -1.14
C ASP A 79 -9.15 23.39 -0.39
N ILE A 80 -8.26 22.40 -0.48
CA ILE A 80 -6.91 22.47 0.06
C ILE A 80 -5.91 22.56 -1.10
N ASP A 81 -5.09 23.61 -1.11
CA ASP A 81 -3.97 23.67 -2.03
C ASP A 81 -2.84 22.76 -1.54
N THR A 82 -2.66 21.63 -2.21
CA THR A 82 -1.61 20.66 -1.93
C THR A 82 -0.28 20.96 -2.61
N SER A 83 -0.18 22.03 -3.44
CA SER A 83 1.00 22.34 -4.26
C SER A 83 2.26 22.59 -3.42
N ALA A 84 2.11 23.08 -2.20
CA ALA A 84 3.19 23.28 -1.24
C ALA A 84 3.70 21.97 -0.58
N GLY A 85 3.22 20.79 -1.03
CA GLY A 85 3.59 19.50 -0.43
C GLY A 85 3.21 19.42 1.04
N LEU A 86 4.12 18.91 1.89
CA LEU A 86 3.87 18.76 3.33
C LEU A 86 3.59 20.09 4.05
N ALA A 87 4.11 21.21 3.55
CA ALA A 87 3.82 22.52 4.12
C ALA A 87 2.32 22.90 4.01
N ALA A 88 1.56 22.28 3.10
CA ALA A 88 0.11 22.45 3.04
C ALA A 88 -0.60 22.06 4.36
N LEU A 89 -0.03 21.17 5.16
CA LEU A 89 -0.57 20.75 6.45
C LEU A 89 -0.56 21.86 7.52
N THR A 90 0.25 22.90 7.35
CA THR A 90 0.30 24.06 8.25
C THR A 90 -0.82 25.07 7.97
N GLN A 91 -1.49 25.00 6.82
CA GLN A 91 -2.57 25.91 6.46
C GLN A 91 -3.68 25.96 7.53
N SER A 92 -4.28 27.14 7.71
CA SER A 92 -5.28 27.38 8.76
C SER A 92 -6.60 26.63 8.50
N ASN A 93 -6.92 26.31 7.25
CA ASN A 93 -8.08 25.52 6.83
C ASN A 93 -7.85 24.00 6.94
N VAL A 94 -6.62 23.51 7.16
CA VAL A 94 -6.31 22.12 7.51
C VAL A 94 -6.44 21.97 9.04
N LYS A 95 -7.59 21.50 9.49
CA LYS A 95 -7.83 21.23 10.93
C LYS A 95 -7.27 19.88 11.34
N ASN A 96 -7.50 18.85 10.50
CA ASN A 96 -6.99 17.51 10.70
C ASN A 96 -6.46 16.93 9.39
N PHE A 97 -5.44 16.08 9.50
CA PHE A 97 -4.97 15.24 8.41
C PHE A 97 -4.79 13.80 8.90
N ALA A 98 -4.91 12.83 7.99
CA ALA A 98 -4.80 11.42 8.35
C ALA A 98 -3.53 10.77 7.80
N ILE A 99 -2.98 9.86 8.59
CA ILE A 99 -1.95 8.88 8.18
C ILE A 99 -2.43 7.47 8.53
N ALA A 100 -1.90 6.45 7.86
CA ALA A 100 -2.09 5.07 8.30
C ALA A 100 -1.28 4.79 9.59
N ASN A 101 -1.71 3.79 10.38
CA ASN A 101 -1.04 3.45 11.63
C ASN A 101 0.42 3.05 11.39
N PRO A 102 1.41 3.80 11.88
CA PRO A 102 2.82 3.52 11.66
C PRO A 102 3.31 2.23 12.34
N GLU A 103 2.58 1.71 13.33
CA GLU A 103 2.93 0.43 13.97
C GLU A 103 2.66 -0.78 13.06
N THR A 104 1.69 -0.68 12.15
CA THR A 104 1.22 -1.83 11.35
C THR A 104 1.21 -1.58 9.84
N ALA A 105 1.26 -0.33 9.40
CA ALA A 105 1.14 0.05 7.99
C ALA A 105 2.42 0.72 7.45
N PRO A 106 3.09 0.14 6.43
CA PRO A 106 4.30 0.71 5.86
C PRO A 106 4.16 2.14 5.35
N TYR A 107 3.01 2.51 4.77
CA TYR A 107 2.72 3.89 4.38
C TYR A 107 2.60 4.84 5.58
N GLY A 108 2.20 4.34 6.75
CA GLY A 108 2.22 5.10 7.99
C GLY A 108 3.65 5.38 8.46
N ILE A 109 4.54 4.38 8.37
CA ILE A 109 5.98 4.57 8.64
C ILE A 109 6.56 5.63 7.70
N ALA A 110 6.31 5.51 6.39
CA ALA A 110 6.79 6.48 5.40
C ALA A 110 6.23 7.89 5.66
N ALA A 111 4.96 8.01 6.06
CA ALA A 111 4.35 9.28 6.41
C ALA A 111 5.05 9.93 7.62
N ILE A 112 5.32 9.18 8.69
CA ILE A 112 6.06 9.69 9.85
C ILE A 112 7.46 10.12 9.44
N GLN A 113 8.20 9.31 8.70
CA GLN A 113 9.53 9.66 8.22
C GLN A 113 9.53 10.96 7.40
N ALA A 114 8.58 11.11 6.48
CA ALA A 114 8.46 12.30 5.65
C ALA A 114 8.12 13.56 6.49
N LEU A 115 7.23 13.43 7.49
CA LEU A 115 6.87 14.53 8.39
C LEU A 115 8.04 14.93 9.29
N GLU A 116 8.79 13.98 9.81
CA GLU A 116 10.00 14.24 10.60
C GLU A 116 11.12 14.84 9.74
N GLY A 117 11.37 14.27 8.55
CA GLY A 117 12.36 14.76 7.61
C GLY A 117 12.08 16.17 7.10
N SER A 118 10.82 16.58 7.03
CA SER A 118 10.42 17.94 6.66
C SER A 118 10.56 18.96 7.80
N GLY A 119 10.79 18.51 9.04
CA GLY A 119 10.85 19.37 10.24
C GLY A 119 9.50 19.90 10.71
N LEU A 120 8.37 19.52 10.10
CA LEU A 120 7.04 20.07 10.40
C LEU A 120 6.33 19.33 11.55
N MET A 121 6.83 18.16 11.96
CA MET A 121 6.14 17.29 12.91
C MET A 121 5.71 18.01 14.20
N SER A 122 6.56 18.86 14.78
CA SER A 122 6.25 19.58 16.03
C SER A 122 5.06 20.53 15.90
N GLU A 123 4.86 21.12 14.72
CA GLU A 123 3.78 22.08 14.47
C GLU A 123 2.44 21.37 14.19
N ILE A 124 2.46 20.24 13.48
CA ILE A 124 1.26 19.62 12.93
C ILE A 124 0.79 18.35 13.67
N LYS A 125 1.58 17.78 14.58
CA LYS A 125 1.24 16.50 15.24
C LYS A 125 -0.13 16.51 15.93
N ASN A 126 -0.57 17.66 16.45
CA ASN A 126 -1.86 17.80 17.14
C ASN A 126 -3.07 17.75 16.17
N LYS A 127 -2.82 17.91 14.84
CA LYS A 127 -3.82 17.77 13.79
C LYS A 127 -3.89 16.35 13.21
N MET A 128 -2.96 15.47 13.61
CA MET A 128 -2.80 14.14 13.04
C MET A 128 -3.83 13.16 13.57
N VAL A 129 -4.51 12.49 12.65
CA VAL A 129 -5.46 11.39 12.90
C VAL A 129 -4.84 10.11 12.36
N VAL A 130 -4.85 9.05 13.15
CA VAL A 130 -4.30 7.75 12.74
C VAL A 130 -5.44 6.82 12.34
N GLY A 131 -5.41 6.35 11.09
CA GLY A 131 -6.29 5.31 10.57
C GLY A 131 -5.59 3.94 10.64
N GLU A 132 -6.33 2.85 10.74
CA GLU A 132 -5.79 1.49 10.81
C GLU A 132 -5.01 1.08 9.55
N SER A 133 -5.36 1.66 8.39
CA SER A 133 -4.79 1.33 7.10
C SER A 133 -4.86 2.51 6.12
N VAL A 134 -4.13 2.42 5.00
CA VAL A 134 -4.25 3.35 3.86
C VAL A 134 -5.70 3.45 3.36
N GLY A 135 -6.44 2.32 3.34
CA GLY A 135 -7.85 2.31 2.97
C GLY A 135 -8.71 3.18 3.88
N GLN A 136 -8.48 3.15 5.19
CA GLN A 136 -9.21 3.99 6.13
C GLN A 136 -8.82 5.47 6.02
N VAL A 137 -7.54 5.78 5.75
CA VAL A 137 -7.11 7.15 5.42
C VAL A 137 -7.91 7.69 4.23
N ASN A 138 -8.01 6.89 3.15
CA ASN A 138 -8.77 7.27 1.97
C ASN A 138 -10.27 7.50 2.28
N GLN A 139 -10.85 6.68 3.15
CA GLN A 139 -12.23 6.87 3.61
C GLN A 139 -12.40 8.18 4.40
N TYR A 140 -11.48 8.49 5.31
CA TYR A 140 -11.54 9.73 6.10
C TYR A 140 -11.47 10.98 5.23
N VAL A 141 -10.59 10.98 4.21
CA VAL A 141 -10.50 12.08 3.25
C VAL A 141 -11.75 12.16 2.38
N SER A 142 -12.20 11.04 1.80
CA SER A 142 -13.34 11.02 0.89
C SER A 142 -14.67 11.38 1.54
N SER A 143 -14.82 11.10 2.85
CA SER A 143 -15.99 11.46 3.66
C SER A 143 -15.92 12.88 4.23
N GLY A 144 -14.80 13.60 4.08
CA GLY A 144 -14.58 14.90 4.70
C GLY A 144 -14.31 14.85 6.21
N THR A 145 -14.08 13.66 6.78
CA THR A 145 -13.71 13.50 8.21
C THR A 145 -12.40 14.20 8.50
N VAL A 146 -11.45 14.17 7.57
CA VAL A 146 -10.24 14.97 7.58
C VAL A 146 -10.10 15.71 6.25
N GLN A 147 -9.38 16.83 6.24
CA GLN A 147 -9.19 17.63 5.04
C GLN A 147 -8.15 17.02 4.09
N VAL A 148 -7.15 16.33 4.63
CA VAL A 148 -6.00 15.84 3.88
C VAL A 148 -5.58 14.47 4.40
N GLY A 149 -5.04 13.62 3.52
CA GLY A 149 -4.43 12.34 3.88
C GLY A 149 -3.06 12.15 3.26
N LEU A 150 -2.13 11.59 4.03
CA LEU A 150 -0.91 11.00 3.50
C LEU A 150 -1.21 9.53 3.14
N THR A 151 -1.22 9.24 1.85
CA THR A 151 -1.69 7.96 1.30
C THR A 151 -0.84 7.50 0.11
N SER A 152 -1.24 6.40 -0.55
CA SER A 152 -0.55 5.90 -1.73
C SER A 152 -1.11 6.52 -3.02
N THR A 153 -0.27 6.64 -4.05
CA THR A 153 -0.68 7.04 -5.41
C THR A 153 -1.85 6.23 -5.97
N ALA A 154 -2.00 4.98 -5.55
CA ALA A 154 -3.06 4.10 -6.01
C ALA A 154 -4.49 4.63 -5.76
N VAL A 155 -4.69 5.60 -4.85
CA VAL A 155 -6.00 6.22 -4.65
C VAL A 155 -6.46 7.00 -5.88
N LEU A 156 -5.52 7.61 -6.62
CA LEU A 156 -5.81 8.43 -7.81
C LEU A 156 -6.39 7.62 -8.97
N PHE A 157 -6.16 6.32 -8.97
CA PHE A 157 -6.62 5.38 -10.01
C PHE A 157 -7.82 4.53 -9.57
N SER A 158 -8.33 4.80 -8.36
CA SER A 158 -9.57 4.18 -7.89
C SER A 158 -10.75 4.67 -8.72
N SER A 159 -11.57 3.77 -9.24
CA SER A 159 -12.78 4.10 -10.02
C SER A 159 -13.78 4.96 -9.24
N THR A 160 -13.77 4.90 -7.92
CA THR A 160 -14.69 5.63 -7.04
C THR A 160 -14.08 6.92 -6.47
N LEU A 161 -12.76 7.00 -6.32
CA LEU A 161 -12.07 8.08 -5.61
C LEU A 161 -11.11 8.87 -6.50
N GLY A 162 -10.53 8.25 -7.53
CA GLY A 162 -9.39 8.78 -8.27
C GLY A 162 -9.65 10.06 -9.07
N SER A 163 -10.89 10.30 -9.48
CA SER A 163 -11.26 11.53 -10.19
C SER A 163 -11.56 12.70 -9.24
N LYS A 164 -11.45 12.51 -7.93
CA LYS A 164 -11.83 13.50 -6.92
C LYS A 164 -10.59 14.10 -6.27
N GLY A 165 -10.56 15.42 -6.24
CA GLY A 165 -9.62 16.20 -5.45
C GLY A 165 -8.28 16.48 -6.13
N VAL A 166 -7.34 16.90 -5.31
CA VAL A 166 -5.98 17.30 -5.68
C VAL A 166 -4.95 16.48 -4.91
N SER A 167 -3.78 16.30 -5.49
CA SER A 167 -2.70 15.56 -4.85
C SER A 167 -1.34 16.18 -5.11
N HIS A 168 -0.40 15.89 -4.22
CA HIS A 168 1.00 16.23 -4.38
C HIS A 168 1.87 15.02 -4.00
N LYS A 169 2.80 14.65 -4.88
CA LYS A 169 3.74 13.56 -4.60
C LYS A 169 4.78 14.03 -3.58
N ILE A 170 4.96 13.27 -2.51
CA ILE A 170 5.98 13.56 -1.51
C ILE A 170 7.35 13.15 -2.04
N ASP A 171 8.36 13.98 -1.77
CA ASP A 171 9.73 13.72 -2.17
C ASP A 171 10.22 12.40 -1.60
N ASN A 172 10.76 11.55 -2.45
CA ASN A 172 11.24 10.23 -2.08
C ASN A 172 12.46 10.28 -1.14
N ASP A 173 13.17 11.41 -1.09
CA ASP A 173 14.33 11.61 -0.19
C ASP A 173 13.90 11.80 1.28
N LEU A 174 12.60 12.02 1.53
CA LEU A 174 12.04 12.23 2.87
C LEU A 174 11.65 10.92 3.59
N TYR A 175 11.64 9.77 2.88
CA TYR A 175 11.25 8.49 3.46
C TYR A 175 11.94 7.32 2.76
N GLU A 176 12.09 6.21 3.48
CA GLU A 176 12.63 4.97 2.92
C GLU A 176 11.74 4.42 1.79
N PRO A 177 12.33 3.81 0.74
CA PRO A 177 11.56 3.24 -0.37
C PRO A 177 10.46 2.29 0.10
N ILE A 178 9.24 2.50 -0.38
CA ILE A 178 8.09 1.65 -0.06
C ILE A 178 8.14 0.42 -0.98
N GLU A 179 9.04 -0.50 -0.65
CA GLU A 179 9.36 -1.71 -1.41
C GLU A 179 8.29 -2.78 -1.18
N GLN A 180 7.46 -3.05 -2.20
CA GLN A 180 6.37 -4.02 -2.12
C GLN A 180 6.90 -5.44 -2.23
N GLY A 181 6.63 -6.28 -1.23
CA GLY A 181 7.11 -7.67 -1.19
C GLY A 181 6.01 -8.70 -1.40
N ILE A 182 6.32 -9.81 -2.07
CA ILE A 182 5.45 -10.97 -2.26
C ILE A 182 6.14 -12.23 -1.77
N VAL A 183 5.38 -13.13 -1.16
CA VAL A 183 5.85 -14.46 -0.76
C VAL A 183 4.71 -15.48 -0.77
N ILE A 184 5.00 -16.73 -1.14
CA ILE A 184 4.06 -17.85 -0.98
C ILE A 184 4.11 -18.32 0.47
N LEU A 185 2.95 -18.55 1.06
CA LEU A 185 2.84 -19.10 2.41
C LEU A 185 2.82 -20.63 2.37
N LYS A 186 3.35 -21.29 3.41
CA LYS A 186 3.30 -22.75 3.52
C LYS A 186 1.87 -23.31 3.48
N MET A 187 0.89 -22.54 3.97
CA MET A 187 -0.52 -22.90 3.88
C MET A 187 -0.97 -23.04 2.41
N GLY A 188 -0.59 -22.08 1.55
CA GLY A 188 -0.89 -22.13 0.13
C GLY A 188 -0.23 -23.34 -0.57
N LEU A 189 1.04 -23.61 -0.24
CA LEU A 189 1.71 -24.81 -0.79
C LEU A 189 1.06 -26.12 -0.37
N ASN A 190 0.55 -26.21 0.85
CA ASN A 190 -0.08 -27.41 1.33
C ASN A 190 -1.47 -27.63 0.70
N LYS A 191 -2.20 -26.56 0.39
CA LYS A 191 -3.56 -26.63 -0.12
C LYS A 191 -3.66 -26.45 -1.64
N ASN A 192 -2.93 -25.45 -2.17
CA ASN A 192 -3.04 -24.99 -3.55
C ASN A 192 -1.66 -24.76 -4.18
N PRO A 193 -0.73 -25.74 -4.22
CA PRO A 193 0.67 -25.52 -4.58
C PRO A 193 0.85 -24.95 -5.98
N GLU A 194 0.15 -25.48 -6.97
CA GLU A 194 0.27 -25.04 -8.37
C GLU A 194 -0.34 -23.64 -8.55
N ALA A 195 -1.52 -23.39 -7.97
CA ALA A 195 -2.19 -22.09 -8.05
C ALA A 195 -1.36 -20.98 -7.39
N SER A 196 -0.77 -21.25 -6.22
CA SER A 196 0.08 -20.29 -5.50
C SER A 196 1.33 -19.91 -6.32
N LYS A 197 1.99 -20.89 -6.93
CA LYS A 197 3.16 -20.66 -7.80
C LYS A 197 2.79 -19.92 -9.09
N LEU A 198 1.69 -20.31 -9.72
CA LEU A 198 1.18 -19.63 -10.91
C LEU A 198 0.84 -18.18 -10.63
N PHE A 199 0.17 -17.89 -9.51
CA PHE A 199 -0.15 -16.53 -9.12
C PHE A 199 1.11 -15.71 -8.80
N GLN A 200 2.07 -16.27 -8.04
CA GLN A 200 3.33 -15.58 -7.79
C GLN A 200 4.07 -15.26 -9.10
N ASN A 201 4.14 -16.21 -10.05
CA ASN A 201 4.77 -15.97 -11.35
C ASN A 201 4.02 -14.91 -12.16
N PHE A 202 2.68 -14.93 -12.13
CA PHE A 202 1.84 -13.94 -12.81
C PHE A 202 2.09 -12.53 -12.28
N MET A 203 2.38 -12.37 -10.99
CA MET A 203 2.74 -11.07 -10.40
C MET A 203 3.99 -10.42 -11.02
N PHE A 204 4.82 -11.20 -11.73
CA PHE A 204 6.00 -10.71 -12.45
C PHE A 204 5.80 -10.71 -13.97
N SER A 205 4.59 -10.92 -14.47
CA SER A 205 4.29 -10.87 -15.88
C SER A 205 4.21 -9.43 -16.40
N PRO A 206 4.44 -9.21 -17.72
CA PRO A 206 4.26 -7.88 -18.33
C PRO A 206 2.85 -7.33 -18.15
N GLU A 207 1.82 -8.19 -18.16
CA GLU A 207 0.43 -7.80 -17.95
C GLU A 207 0.22 -7.21 -16.55
N THR A 208 0.70 -7.89 -15.50
CA THR A 208 0.67 -7.38 -14.13
C THR A 208 1.50 -6.10 -13.99
N GLY A 209 2.68 -6.05 -14.64
CA GLY A 209 3.50 -4.85 -14.69
C GLY A 209 2.76 -3.63 -15.23
N ALA A 210 2.01 -3.80 -16.31
CA ALA A 210 1.18 -2.75 -16.91
C ALA A 210 0.11 -2.24 -15.92
N VAL A 211 -0.61 -3.16 -15.25
CA VAL A 211 -1.59 -2.79 -14.22
C VAL A 211 -0.93 -2.02 -13.07
N LEU A 212 0.20 -2.52 -12.56
CA LEU A 212 0.90 -1.84 -11.46
C LEU A 212 1.33 -0.42 -11.83
N ILE A 213 1.86 -0.21 -13.06
CA ILE A 213 2.22 1.12 -13.56
C ILE A 213 0.98 2.01 -13.68
N GLU A 214 -0.12 1.49 -14.23
CA GLU A 214 -1.39 2.21 -14.32
C GLU A 214 -1.86 2.71 -12.96
N TYR A 215 -1.68 1.91 -11.90
CA TYR A 215 -1.99 2.28 -10.52
C TYR A 215 -0.89 3.10 -9.81
N GLY A 216 0.09 3.63 -10.55
CA GLY A 216 1.12 4.54 -10.03
C GLY A 216 2.23 3.87 -9.23
N PHE A 217 2.43 2.56 -9.38
CA PHE A 217 3.60 1.85 -8.85
C PHE A 217 4.77 1.90 -9.84
N SER A 218 5.99 1.82 -9.32
CA SER A 218 7.19 1.62 -10.13
C SER A 218 7.62 0.16 -10.06
N LEU A 219 8.13 -0.38 -11.17
CA LEU A 219 8.65 -1.74 -11.20
C LEU A 219 10.14 -1.79 -10.81
N PRO A 220 10.63 -2.93 -10.28
CA PRO A 220 12.06 -3.16 -10.12
C PRO A 220 12.79 -3.03 -11.46
N ARG A 221 14.02 -2.48 -11.45
CA ARG A 221 14.80 -2.23 -12.69
C ARG A 221 15.12 -3.49 -13.50
N ASP A 222 15.16 -4.65 -12.84
CA ASP A 222 15.45 -5.94 -13.46
C ASP A 222 14.19 -6.66 -14.01
N SER A 223 13.03 -5.98 -14.03
CA SER A 223 11.73 -6.54 -14.47
C SER A 223 11.28 -6.04 -15.85
N LEU A 224 12.15 -5.34 -16.58
CA LEU A 224 11.90 -4.80 -17.93
C LEU A 224 12.66 -5.59 -18.99
#